data_cbf280c14e1c538472025a86258e1fd5
#
_entry.id   cbf280c14e1c538472025a86258e1fd5
#
_cell.length_a   1.000
_cell.length_b   1.000
_cell.length_c   1.000
_cell.angle_alpha   90.00
_cell.angle_beta   90.00
_cell.angle_gamma   90.00
#
_symmetry.space_group_name_H-M   'P 1'
#
loop_
_entity.id
_entity.type
_entity.pdbx_description
1 polymer ?
#
loop_
_entity_poly.entity_id
_entity_poly.type
_entity_poly.pdbx_seq_one_letter_code
_entity_poly.pdbx_strand_id
1 'polypeptide(L)'
;VRLSRGLGDVYKRQAAGVQWNLSPVVDVNNNPLNPIINTRSFSENPGIVSEYAAQYIRGLQENGMISTAKHFPGHGDTQTDSHSSLAMIPSDSSRLWSVELKPFIDVANAGVDAIMIAHVHAPDFQPESDIPATLSKFWVTDILKNKIGYKGIIITDGMGMGGVTKNYADDYAIIEAVKAGCDVIIQNYDIVGSINAIEDAVKNNEISIEQINSSALKMLKMKENAGLHLNPFVDLDFMMKTIGIKEHKEASDRISTEAITLVKDEKNLLPLDVDIKDTLYVFDIYDQEHKHSLSSISSSLKRDRFPIRTIQIDESDKKHVLDAILGKIPKNLSL
;
A
#
# COMPACT_ATOMS: atom_id res chain seq x y z
N VAL A 1 -3.10 -2.11 -21.35
CA VAL A 1 -2.41 -1.12 -20.51
C VAL A 1 -2.17 -1.64 -19.08
N ARG A 2 -3.13 -2.38 -18.47
CA ARG A 2 -3.03 -2.90 -17.08
C ARG A 2 -2.14 -4.13 -16.94
N LEU A 3 -2.14 -5.02 -17.91
CA LEU A 3 -1.25 -6.19 -17.97
C LEU A 3 0.23 -5.79 -18.07
N SER A 4 0.54 -4.69 -18.78
CA SER A 4 1.92 -4.23 -18.94
C SER A 4 2.53 -3.62 -17.65
N ARG A 5 1.71 -3.07 -16.74
CA ARG A 5 2.19 -2.63 -15.42
C ARG A 5 2.63 -3.83 -14.56
N GLY A 6 1.86 -4.91 -14.55
CA GLY A 6 2.21 -6.12 -13.81
C GLY A 6 3.51 -6.75 -14.31
N LEU A 7 3.62 -7.00 -15.61
CA LEU A 7 4.79 -7.67 -16.21
C LEU A 7 6.10 -6.88 -16.04
N GLY A 8 6.09 -5.57 -16.33
CA GLY A 8 7.28 -4.73 -16.17
C GLY A 8 7.75 -4.61 -14.72
N ASP A 9 6.85 -4.64 -13.75
CA ASP A 9 7.16 -4.63 -12.33
C ASP A 9 7.74 -5.98 -11.88
N VAL A 10 7.21 -7.10 -12.36
CA VAL A 10 7.63 -8.46 -12.02
C VAL A 10 9.09 -8.71 -12.39
N TYR A 11 9.42 -8.68 -13.67
CA TYR A 11 10.78 -9.09 -14.10
C TYR A 11 11.88 -8.11 -13.67
N LYS A 12 11.56 -6.82 -13.46
CA LYS A 12 12.52 -5.87 -12.85
C LYS A 12 12.82 -6.22 -11.39
N ARG A 13 11.80 -6.54 -10.62
CA ARG A 13 11.97 -6.97 -9.22
C ARG A 13 12.73 -8.28 -9.13
N GLN A 14 12.37 -9.26 -9.95
CA GLN A 14 13.06 -10.54 -10.00
C GLN A 14 14.54 -10.39 -10.41
N ALA A 15 14.82 -9.54 -11.40
CA ALA A 15 16.20 -9.22 -11.78
C ALA A 15 17.00 -8.59 -10.64
N ALA A 16 16.33 -7.83 -9.74
CA ALA A 16 16.91 -7.28 -8.52
C ALA A 16 16.90 -8.25 -7.33
N GLY A 17 16.48 -9.50 -7.51
CA GLY A 17 16.40 -10.51 -6.46
C GLY A 17 15.18 -10.43 -5.55
N VAL A 18 14.17 -9.64 -5.90
CA VAL A 18 12.91 -9.54 -5.16
C VAL A 18 11.93 -10.57 -5.71
N GLN A 19 11.58 -11.56 -4.90
CA GLN A 19 10.68 -12.66 -5.28
C GLN A 19 9.27 -12.51 -4.69
N TRP A 20 9.11 -11.71 -3.65
CA TRP A 20 7.84 -11.50 -2.95
C TRP A 20 7.43 -10.03 -2.99
N ASN A 21 6.27 -9.74 -3.58
CA ASN A 21 5.72 -8.40 -3.66
C ASN A 21 4.55 -8.24 -2.67
N LEU A 22 4.65 -7.29 -1.75
CA LEU A 22 3.59 -6.96 -0.81
C LEU A 22 2.49 -6.12 -1.50
N SER A 23 1.90 -6.68 -2.55
CA SER A 23 0.84 -6.09 -3.40
C SER A 23 -0.05 -7.20 -3.95
N PRO A 24 -1.32 -6.86 -4.29
CA PRO A 24 -1.93 -5.53 -4.36
C PRO A 24 -2.55 -5.04 -3.04
N VAL A 25 -2.89 -3.74 -3.01
CA VAL A 25 -3.85 -3.18 -2.05
C VAL A 25 -5.26 -3.57 -2.51
N VAL A 26 -6.02 -4.23 -1.63
CA VAL A 26 -7.40 -4.66 -1.91
C VAL A 26 -8.43 -3.99 -0.99
N ASP A 27 -8.01 -2.95 -0.27
CA ASP A 27 -8.88 -2.09 0.49
C ASP A 27 -9.85 -1.34 -0.43
N VAL A 28 -11.09 -1.19 0.00
CA VAL A 28 -12.14 -0.44 -0.73
C VAL A 28 -12.11 1.02 -0.26
N ASN A 29 -11.75 1.95 -1.14
CA ASN A 29 -11.60 3.37 -0.77
C ASN A 29 -12.94 4.10 -0.73
N ASN A 30 -13.80 3.76 0.20
CA ASN A 30 -15.15 4.31 0.36
C ASN A 30 -15.22 5.54 1.29
N ASN A 31 -14.10 5.93 1.89
CA ASN A 31 -13.99 7.12 2.73
C ASN A 31 -13.01 8.13 2.11
N PRO A 32 -13.48 9.27 1.60
CA PRO A 32 -12.62 10.28 0.98
C PRO A 32 -11.66 10.95 1.98
N LEU A 33 -11.90 10.82 3.29
CA LEU A 33 -11.03 11.33 4.35
C LEU A 33 -9.97 10.31 4.79
N ASN A 34 -9.91 9.14 4.16
CA ASN A 34 -8.90 8.14 4.49
C ASN A 34 -7.50 8.67 4.15
N PRO A 35 -6.58 8.78 5.15
CA PRO A 35 -5.27 9.39 4.92
C PRO A 35 -4.26 8.45 4.28
N ILE A 36 -4.50 7.12 4.28
CA ILE A 36 -3.47 6.15 3.94
C ILE A 36 -3.78 5.29 2.71
N ILE A 37 -5.03 4.94 2.45
CA ILE A 37 -5.40 4.10 1.31
C ILE A 37 -5.56 4.94 0.06
N ASN A 38 -6.51 5.84 0.02
CA ASN A 38 -6.68 6.84 -1.04
C ASN A 38 -6.35 6.29 -2.44
N THR A 39 -5.42 6.91 -3.16
CA THR A 39 -5.00 6.54 -4.53
C THR A 39 -4.31 5.18 -4.63
N ARG A 40 -4.02 4.50 -3.53
CA ARG A 40 -3.47 3.14 -3.53
C ARG A 40 -4.51 2.08 -3.84
N SER A 41 -5.80 2.35 -3.58
CA SER A 41 -6.91 1.46 -3.90
C SER A 41 -7.23 1.43 -5.39
N PHE A 42 -7.84 0.35 -5.85
CA PHE A 42 -8.36 0.24 -7.21
C PHE A 42 -9.69 0.99 -7.39
N SER A 43 -10.54 1.07 -6.36
CA SER A 43 -11.86 1.71 -6.46
C SER A 43 -12.54 1.86 -5.08
N GLU A 44 -13.61 2.65 -5.06
CA GLU A 44 -14.61 2.68 -3.99
C GLU A 44 -15.66 1.56 -4.09
N ASN A 45 -15.68 0.82 -5.21
CA ASN A 45 -16.60 -0.30 -5.43
C ASN A 45 -15.91 -1.63 -5.13
N PRO A 46 -16.40 -2.43 -4.17
CA PRO A 46 -15.76 -3.68 -3.77
C PRO A 46 -15.68 -4.72 -4.90
N GLY A 47 -16.65 -4.76 -5.82
CA GLY A 47 -16.61 -5.66 -6.98
C GLY A 47 -15.49 -5.29 -7.96
N ILE A 48 -15.29 -4.00 -8.22
CA ILE A 48 -14.19 -3.51 -9.07
C ILE A 48 -12.84 -3.80 -8.40
N VAL A 49 -12.73 -3.58 -7.08
CA VAL A 49 -11.51 -3.91 -6.32
C VAL A 49 -11.21 -5.40 -6.45
N SER A 50 -12.20 -6.28 -6.25
CA SER A 50 -12.06 -7.74 -6.39
C SER A 50 -11.54 -8.13 -7.76
N GLU A 51 -12.17 -7.64 -8.82
CA GLU A 51 -11.82 -7.96 -10.21
C GLU A 51 -10.38 -7.56 -10.53
N TYR A 52 -10.02 -6.30 -10.20
CA TYR A 52 -8.70 -5.78 -10.54
C TYR A 52 -7.61 -6.39 -9.68
N ALA A 53 -7.88 -6.64 -8.40
CA ALA A 53 -6.96 -7.33 -7.52
C ALA A 53 -6.68 -8.76 -8.01
N ALA A 54 -7.71 -9.51 -8.40
CA ALA A 54 -7.54 -10.86 -8.93
C ALA A 54 -6.70 -10.89 -10.21
N GLN A 55 -6.93 -9.94 -11.14
CA GLN A 55 -6.10 -9.82 -12.35
C GLN A 55 -4.66 -9.42 -12.05
N TYR A 56 -4.45 -8.53 -11.07
CA TYR A 56 -3.12 -8.12 -10.65
C TYR A 56 -2.35 -9.29 -10.02
N ILE A 57 -2.99 -10.04 -9.12
CA ILE A 57 -2.45 -11.23 -8.46
C ILE A 57 -2.07 -12.27 -9.52
N ARG A 58 -2.98 -12.56 -10.46
CA ARG A 58 -2.70 -13.50 -11.56
C ARG A 58 -1.47 -13.08 -12.36
N GLY A 59 -1.37 -11.79 -12.71
CA GLY A 59 -0.22 -11.26 -13.44
C GLY A 59 1.11 -11.42 -12.69
N LEU A 60 1.11 -11.32 -11.36
CA LEU A 60 2.30 -11.60 -10.53
C LEU A 60 2.62 -13.09 -10.55
N GLN A 61 1.66 -13.93 -10.20
CA GLN A 61 1.84 -15.37 -9.98
C GLN A 61 2.21 -16.14 -11.27
N GLU A 62 1.55 -15.84 -12.40
CA GLU A 62 1.88 -16.43 -13.71
C GLU A 62 3.30 -16.13 -14.16
N ASN A 63 3.93 -15.11 -13.59
CA ASN A 63 5.31 -14.74 -13.84
C ASN A 63 6.24 -15.09 -12.66
N GLY A 64 5.81 -15.96 -11.74
CA GLY A 64 6.64 -16.50 -10.67
C GLY A 64 6.93 -15.52 -9.53
N MET A 65 6.15 -14.44 -9.39
CA MET A 65 6.28 -13.51 -8.26
C MET A 65 5.19 -13.79 -7.22
N ILE A 66 5.59 -13.87 -5.96
CA ILE A 66 4.70 -14.08 -4.83
C ILE A 66 3.89 -12.81 -4.58
N SER A 67 2.57 -12.97 -4.47
CA SER A 67 1.59 -11.89 -4.30
C SER A 67 1.10 -11.77 -2.86
N THR A 68 0.70 -10.56 -2.44
CA THR A 68 0.12 -10.33 -1.10
C THR A 68 -1.05 -9.37 -1.19
N ALA A 69 -2.25 -9.84 -0.86
CA ALA A 69 -3.42 -8.97 -0.69
C ALA A 69 -3.39 -8.27 0.67
N LYS A 70 -3.65 -6.95 0.68
CA LYS A 70 -3.56 -6.14 1.90
C LYS A 70 -4.54 -4.98 1.91
N HIS A 71 -4.98 -4.52 3.07
CA HIS A 71 -4.65 -4.84 4.46
C HIS A 71 -5.88 -5.44 5.14
N PHE A 72 -5.89 -6.75 5.37
CA PHE A 72 -7.03 -7.45 5.98
C PHE A 72 -7.29 -6.98 7.44
N PRO A 73 -8.54 -6.77 7.87
CA PRO A 73 -9.83 -7.06 7.21
C PRO A 73 -10.37 -5.95 6.30
N GLY A 74 -9.62 -4.89 6.03
CA GLY A 74 -9.97 -3.75 5.19
C GLY A 74 -9.67 -2.43 5.89
N HIS A 75 -8.85 -1.59 5.29
CA HIS A 75 -8.38 -0.32 5.86
C HIS A 75 -9.00 0.90 5.17
N GLY A 76 -9.91 0.68 4.19
CA GLY A 76 -10.38 1.75 3.30
C GLY A 76 -11.32 2.78 3.92
N ASP A 77 -12.06 2.41 4.99
CA ASP A 77 -13.00 3.32 5.68
C ASP A 77 -12.42 3.96 6.96
N THR A 78 -11.17 3.74 7.28
CA THR A 78 -10.56 4.33 8.48
C THR A 78 -10.25 5.81 8.28
N GLN A 79 -10.28 6.58 9.36
CA GLN A 79 -9.93 8.01 9.38
C GLN A 79 -8.58 8.28 10.06
N THR A 80 -7.90 7.25 10.52
CA THR A 80 -6.64 7.32 11.24
C THR A 80 -5.61 6.49 10.50
N ASP A 81 -4.39 7.03 10.39
CA ASP A 81 -3.24 6.31 9.86
C ASP A 81 -2.72 5.31 10.89
N SER A 82 -2.73 4.02 10.55
CA SER A 82 -2.22 2.94 11.41
C SER A 82 -0.71 3.00 11.66
N HIS A 83 0.05 3.76 10.88
CA HIS A 83 1.44 4.06 11.21
C HIS A 83 1.58 4.89 12.49
N SER A 84 0.58 5.69 12.80
CA SER A 84 0.61 6.59 13.94
C SER A 84 -0.17 6.10 15.16
N SER A 85 -1.29 5.40 14.98
CA SER A 85 -2.14 4.87 16.06
C SER A 85 -3.10 3.80 15.57
N LEU A 86 -3.79 3.10 16.49
CA LEU A 86 -4.79 2.09 16.13
C LEU A 86 -5.93 2.73 15.35
N ALA A 87 -6.12 2.28 14.13
CA ALA A 87 -7.17 2.75 13.24
C ALA A 87 -8.47 1.96 13.46
N MET A 88 -9.61 2.65 13.45
CA MET A 88 -10.92 2.05 13.70
C MET A 88 -11.69 1.89 12.39
N ILE A 89 -12.33 0.73 12.19
CA ILE A 89 -13.27 0.48 11.10
C ILE A 89 -14.69 0.71 11.62
N PRO A 90 -15.37 1.78 11.22
CA PRO A 90 -16.69 2.15 11.73
C PRO A 90 -17.78 1.42 10.93
N SER A 91 -17.78 0.08 10.92
CA SER A 91 -18.69 -0.71 10.07
C SER A 91 -19.44 -1.75 10.89
N ASP A 92 -20.76 -1.84 10.67
CA ASP A 92 -21.56 -2.95 11.17
C ASP A 92 -21.21 -4.27 10.46
N SER A 93 -21.64 -5.38 11.04
CA SER A 93 -21.35 -6.72 10.53
C SER A 93 -21.78 -6.93 9.07
N SER A 94 -22.94 -6.42 8.67
CA SER A 94 -23.48 -6.63 7.32
C SER A 94 -22.62 -5.90 6.28
N ARG A 95 -22.29 -4.66 6.56
CA ARG A 95 -21.44 -3.85 5.69
C ARG A 95 -20.02 -4.44 5.60
N LEU A 96 -19.45 -4.85 6.74
CA LEU A 96 -18.11 -5.43 6.77
C LEU A 96 -17.97 -6.63 5.82
N TRP A 97 -18.95 -7.53 5.79
CA TRP A 97 -18.94 -8.67 4.87
C TRP A 97 -19.16 -8.30 3.40
N SER A 98 -19.99 -7.30 3.13
CA SER A 98 -20.37 -6.93 1.76
C SER A 98 -19.40 -5.93 1.10
N VAL A 99 -18.62 -5.21 1.88
CA VAL A 99 -17.71 -4.16 1.39
C VAL A 99 -16.26 -4.49 1.72
N GLU A 100 -15.86 -4.43 2.99
CA GLU A 100 -14.46 -4.52 3.39
C GLU A 100 -13.87 -5.92 3.17
N LEU A 101 -14.57 -6.98 3.58
CA LEU A 101 -14.12 -8.36 3.47
C LEU A 101 -14.30 -8.96 2.06
N LYS A 102 -15.23 -8.43 1.28
CA LYS A 102 -15.54 -9.00 -0.04
C LYS A 102 -14.32 -9.17 -0.94
N PRO A 103 -13.46 -8.16 -1.16
CA PRO A 103 -12.28 -8.33 -2.01
C PRO A 103 -11.31 -9.40 -1.47
N PHE A 104 -11.15 -9.50 -0.14
CA PHE A 104 -10.30 -10.53 0.47
C PHE A 104 -10.84 -11.93 0.26
N ILE A 105 -12.17 -12.13 0.35
CA ILE A 105 -12.82 -13.40 0.06
C ILE A 105 -12.58 -13.78 -1.41
N ASP A 106 -12.77 -12.84 -2.32
CA ASP A 106 -12.64 -13.08 -3.75
C ASP A 106 -11.20 -13.42 -4.14
N VAL A 107 -10.19 -12.70 -3.62
CA VAL A 107 -8.78 -13.00 -3.91
C VAL A 107 -8.28 -14.25 -3.19
N ALA A 108 -8.82 -14.58 -2.01
CA ALA A 108 -8.54 -15.85 -1.33
C ALA A 108 -9.02 -17.04 -2.19
N ASN A 109 -10.24 -16.95 -2.74
CA ASN A 109 -10.79 -17.94 -3.67
C ASN A 109 -10.03 -17.99 -5.01
N ALA A 110 -9.45 -16.86 -5.44
CA ALA A 110 -8.59 -16.79 -6.62
C ALA A 110 -7.16 -17.33 -6.38
N GLY A 111 -6.82 -17.71 -5.14
CA GLY A 111 -5.55 -18.35 -4.80
C GLY A 111 -4.38 -17.38 -4.58
N VAL A 112 -4.62 -16.21 -3.98
CA VAL A 112 -3.52 -15.31 -3.56
C VAL A 112 -2.54 -16.03 -2.64
N ASP A 113 -1.24 -15.80 -2.81
CA ASP A 113 -0.18 -16.50 -2.05
C ASP A 113 -0.16 -16.10 -0.57
N ALA A 114 -0.31 -14.80 -0.29
CA ALA A 114 -0.29 -14.25 1.05
C ALA A 114 -1.40 -13.23 1.28
N ILE A 115 -1.85 -13.11 2.55
CA ILE A 115 -2.72 -12.02 3.02
C ILE A 115 -2.03 -11.34 4.20
N MET A 116 -1.95 -10.00 4.13
CA MET A 116 -1.37 -9.16 5.19
C MET A 116 -2.47 -8.63 6.10
N ILE A 117 -2.27 -8.83 7.42
CA ILE A 117 -3.18 -8.38 8.45
C ILE A 117 -2.82 -6.97 8.91
N ALA A 118 -3.79 -6.06 8.90
CA ALA A 118 -3.63 -4.67 9.32
C ALA A 118 -3.66 -4.49 10.85
N HIS A 119 -3.10 -3.36 11.32
CA HIS A 119 -3.27 -2.89 12.69
C HIS A 119 -4.52 -2.02 12.80
N VAL A 120 -5.69 -2.64 12.60
CA VAL A 120 -7.01 -2.00 12.68
C VAL A 120 -7.89 -2.72 13.67
N HIS A 121 -8.90 -2.04 14.20
CA HIS A 121 -9.90 -2.59 15.09
C HIS A 121 -11.30 -2.30 14.55
N ALA A 122 -12.21 -3.26 14.65
CA ALA A 122 -13.61 -3.12 14.26
C ALA A 122 -14.51 -3.36 15.49
N PRO A 123 -14.82 -2.33 16.29
CA PRO A 123 -15.46 -2.47 17.60
C PRO A 123 -16.85 -3.09 17.53
N ASP A 124 -17.60 -2.81 16.48
CA ASP A 124 -18.96 -3.32 16.29
C ASP A 124 -19.02 -4.79 15.84
N PHE A 125 -17.87 -5.36 15.50
CA PHE A 125 -17.77 -6.73 14.97
C PHE A 125 -16.92 -7.65 15.84
N GLN A 126 -15.84 -7.14 16.39
CA GLN A 126 -14.93 -7.89 17.23
C GLN A 126 -15.37 -7.76 18.70
N PRO A 127 -15.65 -8.89 19.39
CA PRO A 127 -16.16 -8.83 20.78
C PRO A 127 -15.10 -8.42 21.80
N GLU A 128 -13.81 -8.63 21.51
CA GLU A 128 -12.72 -8.23 22.40
C GLU A 128 -12.39 -6.74 22.21
N SER A 129 -12.18 -6.04 23.31
CA SER A 129 -11.87 -4.62 23.31
C SER A 129 -10.46 -4.31 22.79
N ASP A 130 -10.35 -3.33 21.90
CA ASP A 130 -9.14 -2.58 21.53
C ASP A 130 -7.91 -3.38 21.05
N ILE A 131 -8.08 -4.65 20.68
CA ILE A 131 -7.01 -5.48 20.12
C ILE A 131 -6.96 -5.28 18.62
N PRO A 132 -5.79 -4.91 18.02
CA PRO A 132 -5.67 -4.82 16.58
C PRO A 132 -5.85 -6.19 15.91
N ALA A 133 -6.39 -6.21 14.71
CA ALA A 133 -6.69 -7.44 13.97
C ALA A 133 -5.47 -8.36 13.86
N THR A 134 -4.27 -7.79 13.75
CA THR A 134 -3.00 -8.54 13.72
C THR A 134 -2.76 -9.40 14.96
N LEU A 135 -3.24 -8.99 16.14
CA LEU A 135 -3.06 -9.71 17.39
C LEU A 135 -4.31 -10.52 17.77
N SER A 136 -5.37 -10.47 16.96
CA SER A 136 -6.65 -11.07 17.27
C SER A 136 -6.81 -12.44 16.63
N LYS A 137 -6.94 -13.48 17.48
CA LYS A 137 -7.31 -14.82 17.05
C LYS A 137 -8.63 -14.84 16.29
N PHE A 138 -9.58 -14.01 16.70
CA PHE A 138 -10.86 -13.86 16.03
C PHE A 138 -10.67 -13.52 14.55
N TRP A 139 -9.86 -12.49 14.22
CA TRP A 139 -9.66 -12.08 12.85
C TRP A 139 -8.82 -13.07 12.04
N VAL A 140 -7.68 -13.50 12.60
CA VAL A 140 -6.71 -14.31 11.86
C VAL A 140 -7.18 -15.77 11.76
N THR A 141 -7.59 -16.36 12.87
CA THR A 141 -7.97 -17.78 12.90
C THR A 141 -9.45 -17.99 12.60
N ASP A 142 -10.36 -17.32 13.33
CA ASP A 142 -11.77 -17.67 13.24
C ASP A 142 -12.41 -17.13 11.95
N ILE A 143 -12.07 -15.90 11.54
CA ILE A 143 -12.59 -15.31 10.30
C ILE A 143 -11.77 -15.76 9.09
N LEU A 144 -10.47 -15.44 9.04
CA LEU A 144 -9.68 -15.65 7.80
C LEU A 144 -9.42 -17.14 7.53
N LYS A 145 -8.89 -17.90 8.51
CA LYS A 145 -8.57 -19.31 8.30
C LYS A 145 -9.82 -20.21 8.26
N ASN A 146 -10.75 -20.01 9.22
CA ASN A 146 -11.86 -20.96 9.41
C ASN A 146 -13.09 -20.57 8.56
N LYS A 147 -13.58 -19.33 8.67
CA LYS A 147 -14.83 -18.90 8.00
C LYS A 147 -14.64 -18.60 6.51
N ILE A 148 -13.57 -17.88 6.14
CA ILE A 148 -13.20 -17.63 4.72
C ILE A 148 -12.53 -18.86 4.11
N GLY A 149 -11.86 -19.68 4.91
CA GLY A 149 -11.20 -20.91 4.45
C GLY A 149 -9.81 -20.69 3.85
N TYR A 150 -9.17 -19.55 4.10
CA TYR A 150 -7.88 -19.24 3.54
C TYR A 150 -6.76 -20.16 4.05
N LYS A 151 -5.95 -20.70 3.13
CA LYS A 151 -4.87 -21.68 3.42
C LYS A 151 -3.48 -21.18 3.10
N GLY A 152 -3.35 -20.01 2.47
CA GLY A 152 -2.06 -19.41 2.12
C GLY A 152 -1.29 -18.88 3.32
N ILE A 153 -0.29 -18.06 3.04
CA ILE A 153 0.53 -17.44 4.09
C ILE A 153 -0.20 -16.24 4.67
N ILE A 154 -0.16 -16.11 5.99
CA ILE A 154 -0.68 -14.95 6.71
C ILE A 154 0.50 -14.19 7.29
N ILE A 155 0.65 -12.93 6.87
CA ILE A 155 1.74 -12.05 7.26
C ILE A 155 1.20 -10.86 8.05
N THR A 156 1.92 -10.38 9.05
CA THR A 156 1.57 -9.13 9.74
C THR A 156 1.85 -7.93 8.85
N ASP A 157 1.21 -6.80 9.09
CA ASP A 157 1.78 -5.50 8.74
C ASP A 157 2.99 -5.20 9.64
N GLY A 158 3.65 -4.07 9.42
CA GLY A 158 4.88 -3.72 10.14
C GLY A 158 4.68 -3.62 11.65
N MET A 159 5.28 -4.52 12.42
CA MET A 159 5.11 -4.56 13.89
C MET A 159 5.71 -3.33 14.59
N GLY A 160 6.58 -2.58 13.92
CA GLY A 160 7.10 -1.30 14.41
C GLY A 160 6.14 -0.12 14.27
N MET A 161 4.94 -0.31 13.70
CA MET A 161 3.96 0.77 13.50
C MET A 161 3.25 1.16 14.79
N GLY A 162 2.88 2.46 14.90
CA GLY A 162 2.23 3.02 16.09
C GLY A 162 0.88 2.40 16.46
N GLY A 163 0.21 1.75 15.52
CA GLY A 163 -1.01 0.97 15.77
C GLY A 163 -0.80 -0.21 16.71
N VAL A 164 0.44 -0.67 16.87
CA VAL A 164 0.84 -1.73 17.83
C VAL A 164 1.70 -1.15 18.93
N THR A 165 2.83 -0.50 18.59
CA THR A 165 3.88 -0.13 19.54
C THR A 165 3.46 0.86 20.61
N LYS A 166 2.40 1.63 20.39
CA LYS A 166 1.87 2.55 21.40
C LYS A 166 1.18 1.87 22.59
N ASN A 167 0.60 0.69 22.35
CA ASN A 167 -0.24 0.03 23.32
C ASN A 167 0.30 -1.32 23.81
N TYR A 168 1.29 -1.89 23.09
CA TYR A 168 1.81 -3.23 23.36
C TYR A 168 3.34 -3.22 23.36
N ALA A 169 3.94 -3.94 24.30
CA ALA A 169 5.36 -4.25 24.29
C ALA A 169 5.68 -5.18 23.11
N ASP A 170 6.86 -5.01 22.50
CA ASP A 170 7.26 -5.72 21.27
C ASP A 170 7.14 -7.25 21.43
N ASP A 171 7.72 -7.83 22.48
CA ASP A 171 7.68 -9.28 22.72
C ASP A 171 6.25 -9.80 22.86
N TYR A 172 5.41 -9.09 23.62
CA TYR A 172 4.00 -9.45 23.78
C TYR A 172 3.26 -9.43 22.45
N ALA A 173 3.43 -8.35 21.66
CA ALA A 173 2.77 -8.20 20.37
C ALA A 173 3.15 -9.32 19.39
N ILE A 174 4.43 -9.68 19.35
CA ILE A 174 4.93 -10.76 18.49
C ILE A 174 4.35 -12.12 18.90
N ILE A 175 4.36 -12.44 20.20
CA ILE A 175 3.78 -13.68 20.72
C ILE A 175 2.29 -13.76 20.38
N GLU A 176 1.53 -12.67 20.60
CA GLU A 176 0.09 -12.65 20.31
C GLU A 176 -0.20 -12.73 18.81
N ALA A 177 0.60 -12.11 17.93
CA ALA A 177 0.44 -12.26 16.49
C ALA A 177 0.65 -13.73 16.04
N VAL A 178 1.66 -14.42 16.59
CA VAL A 178 1.85 -15.86 16.34
C VAL A 178 0.69 -16.66 16.87
N LYS A 179 0.26 -16.43 18.12
CA LYS A 179 -0.89 -17.11 18.76
C LYS A 179 -2.20 -16.86 18.00
N ALA A 180 -2.38 -15.66 17.44
CA ALA A 180 -3.50 -15.34 16.57
C ALA A 180 -3.50 -16.18 15.30
N GLY A 181 -2.32 -16.61 14.83
CA GLY A 181 -2.16 -17.50 13.70
C GLY A 181 -1.42 -16.90 12.50
N CYS A 182 -0.70 -15.78 12.66
CA CYS A 182 0.20 -15.26 11.63
C CYS A 182 1.37 -16.23 11.41
N ASP A 183 1.76 -16.41 10.14
CA ASP A 183 2.86 -17.27 9.73
C ASP A 183 4.19 -16.49 9.61
N VAL A 184 4.12 -15.19 9.32
CA VAL A 184 5.28 -14.31 9.09
C VAL A 184 5.09 -12.99 9.83
N ILE A 185 6.13 -12.57 10.53
CA ILE A 185 6.21 -11.29 11.25
C ILE A 185 7.18 -10.38 10.52
N ILE A 186 6.80 -9.12 10.23
CA ILE A 186 7.68 -8.18 9.53
C ILE A 186 7.92 -6.89 10.33
N GLN A 187 9.06 -6.25 10.06
CA GLN A 187 9.45 -4.93 10.60
C GLN A 187 9.42 -4.85 12.14
N ASN A 188 9.83 -5.89 12.82
CA ASN A 188 10.15 -5.81 14.24
C ASN A 188 11.59 -5.25 14.41
N TYR A 189 11.80 -4.41 15.41
CA TYR A 189 13.09 -3.73 15.61
C TYR A 189 14.16 -4.65 16.20
N ASP A 190 13.76 -5.58 17.08
CA ASP A 190 14.64 -6.58 17.68
C ASP A 190 14.31 -7.99 17.19
N ILE A 191 14.98 -8.41 16.12
CA ILE A 191 14.76 -9.73 15.50
C ILE A 191 15.23 -10.84 16.46
N VAL A 192 16.36 -10.66 17.13
CA VAL A 192 16.91 -11.69 18.03
C VAL A 192 16.07 -11.84 19.27
N GLY A 193 15.67 -10.74 19.91
CA GLY A 193 14.71 -10.76 21.02
C GLY A 193 13.39 -11.42 20.64
N SER A 194 12.85 -11.11 19.47
CA SER A 194 11.62 -11.71 18.98
C SER A 194 11.71 -13.23 18.78
N ILE A 195 12.82 -13.72 18.24
CA ILE A 195 13.06 -15.16 18.10
C ILE A 195 13.12 -15.82 19.48
N ASN A 196 13.86 -15.23 20.42
CA ASN A 196 13.95 -15.73 21.79
C ASN A 196 12.60 -15.75 22.50
N ALA A 197 11.80 -14.68 22.35
CA ALA A 197 10.46 -14.60 22.93
C ALA A 197 9.52 -15.70 22.40
N ILE A 198 9.54 -15.96 21.08
CA ILE A 198 8.77 -17.06 20.48
C ILE A 198 9.28 -18.41 20.98
N GLU A 199 10.59 -18.61 21.06
CA GLU A 199 11.20 -19.86 21.55
C GLU A 199 10.79 -20.13 23.00
N ASP A 200 10.81 -19.12 23.86
CA ASP A 200 10.39 -19.26 25.26
C ASP A 200 8.87 -19.50 25.39
N ALA A 201 8.05 -18.86 24.55
CA ALA A 201 6.61 -19.13 24.50
C ALA A 201 6.31 -20.59 24.07
N VAL A 202 7.12 -21.16 23.18
CA VAL A 202 7.02 -22.59 22.81
C VAL A 202 7.42 -23.49 23.99
N LYS A 203 8.54 -23.19 24.66
CA LYS A 203 8.98 -23.95 25.86
C LYS A 203 7.96 -23.92 26.99
N ASN A 204 7.25 -22.81 27.14
CA ASN A 204 6.22 -22.61 28.12
C ASN A 204 4.83 -23.20 27.71
N ASN A 205 4.74 -23.82 26.53
CA ASN A 205 3.50 -24.35 25.94
C ASN A 205 2.42 -23.27 25.66
N GLU A 206 2.82 -22.01 25.46
CA GLU A 206 1.93 -20.93 25.04
C GLU A 206 1.68 -20.98 23.51
N ILE A 207 2.67 -21.43 22.75
CA ILE A 207 2.62 -21.68 21.32
C ILE A 207 2.97 -23.14 21.08
N SER A 208 2.20 -23.85 20.24
CA SER A 208 2.54 -25.24 19.92
C SER A 208 3.66 -25.32 18.90
N ILE A 209 4.53 -26.33 19.04
CA ILE A 209 5.61 -26.56 18.08
C ILE A 209 5.07 -26.94 16.68
N GLU A 210 3.89 -27.57 16.62
CA GLU A 210 3.19 -27.91 15.39
C GLU A 210 2.80 -26.66 14.62
N GLN A 211 2.39 -25.58 15.29
CA GLN A 211 2.07 -24.29 14.67
C GLN A 211 3.33 -23.68 14.04
N ILE A 212 4.44 -23.64 14.78
CA ILE A 212 5.73 -23.14 14.28
C ILE A 212 6.18 -23.96 13.06
N ASN A 213 6.14 -25.29 13.16
CA ASN A 213 6.52 -26.18 12.04
C ASN A 213 5.64 -25.98 10.81
N SER A 214 4.33 -25.77 11.01
CA SER A 214 3.40 -25.49 9.90
C SER A 214 3.74 -24.19 9.17
N SER A 215 4.00 -23.12 9.91
CA SER A 215 4.37 -21.82 9.36
C SER A 215 5.74 -21.88 8.66
N ALA A 216 6.73 -22.53 9.28
CA ALA A 216 8.05 -22.76 8.68
C ALA A 216 7.95 -23.56 7.38
N LEU A 217 7.12 -24.61 7.34
CA LEU A 217 6.91 -25.42 6.14
C LEU A 217 6.30 -24.61 4.99
N LYS A 218 5.32 -23.74 5.27
CA LYS A 218 4.75 -22.84 4.27
C LYS A 218 5.82 -21.93 3.66
N MET A 219 6.69 -21.35 4.51
CA MET A 219 7.77 -20.48 4.07
C MET A 219 8.84 -21.23 3.26
N LEU A 220 9.21 -22.45 3.66
CA LEU A 220 10.16 -23.28 2.93
C LEU A 220 9.61 -23.66 1.54
N LYS A 221 8.35 -24.07 1.45
CA LYS A 221 7.68 -24.34 0.17
C LYS A 221 7.61 -23.12 -0.73
N MET A 222 7.33 -21.93 -0.16
CA MET A 222 7.33 -20.68 -0.92
C MET A 222 8.72 -20.38 -1.50
N LYS A 223 9.78 -20.54 -0.71
CA LYS A 223 11.17 -20.37 -1.15
C LYS A 223 11.57 -21.39 -2.21
N GLU A 224 11.13 -22.64 -2.06
CA GLU A 224 11.34 -23.72 -3.04
C GLU A 224 10.65 -23.38 -4.38
N ASN A 225 9.38 -22.96 -4.34
CA ASN A 225 8.62 -22.56 -5.53
C ASN A 225 9.25 -21.35 -6.24
N ALA A 226 9.85 -20.42 -5.49
CA ALA A 226 10.61 -19.31 -6.04
C ALA A 226 12.01 -19.69 -6.56
N GLY A 227 12.41 -20.97 -6.47
CA GLY A 227 13.69 -21.46 -6.96
C GLY A 227 14.92 -21.06 -6.13
N LEU A 228 14.71 -20.49 -4.93
CA LEU A 228 15.80 -19.95 -4.09
C LEU A 228 16.77 -21.05 -3.58
N HIS A 229 16.33 -22.29 -3.52
CA HIS A 229 17.17 -23.44 -3.16
C HIS A 229 18.15 -23.82 -4.30
N LEU A 230 17.86 -23.43 -5.55
CA LEU A 230 18.73 -23.70 -6.71
C LEU A 230 19.70 -22.55 -6.96
N ASN A 231 19.20 -21.31 -6.90
CA ASN A 231 20.01 -20.10 -7.10
C ASN A 231 19.49 -18.93 -6.25
N PRO A 232 20.11 -18.65 -5.09
CA PRO A 232 19.73 -17.54 -4.23
C PRO A 232 20.39 -16.21 -4.62
N PHE A 233 21.27 -16.18 -5.64
CA PHE A 233 22.06 -15.01 -5.99
C PHE A 233 21.45 -14.23 -7.15
N VAL A 234 21.72 -12.92 -7.13
CA VAL A 234 21.34 -12.00 -8.23
C VAL A 234 22.44 -12.00 -9.29
N ASP A 235 22.05 -12.14 -10.54
CA ASP A 235 22.92 -11.89 -11.69
C ASP A 235 22.95 -10.37 -11.97
N LEU A 236 24.04 -9.71 -11.58
CA LEU A 236 24.19 -8.26 -11.70
C LEU A 236 24.21 -7.80 -13.17
N ASP A 237 24.79 -8.60 -14.08
CA ASP A 237 24.82 -8.25 -15.50
C ASP A 237 23.42 -8.32 -16.11
N PHE A 238 22.64 -9.32 -15.75
CA PHE A 238 21.24 -9.43 -16.15
C PHE A 238 20.40 -8.29 -15.56
N MET A 239 20.59 -7.98 -14.28
CA MET A 239 19.89 -6.88 -13.61
C MET A 239 20.14 -5.54 -14.32
N MET A 240 21.40 -5.20 -14.60
CA MET A 240 21.78 -3.95 -15.27
C MET A 240 21.24 -3.84 -16.70
N LYS A 241 21.08 -4.96 -17.40
CA LYS A 241 20.48 -5.01 -18.75
C LYS A 241 18.95 -4.98 -18.73
N THR A 242 18.33 -5.28 -17.58
CA THR A 242 16.87 -5.42 -17.44
C THR A 242 16.23 -4.18 -16.86
N ILE A 243 16.86 -3.53 -15.86
CA ILE A 243 16.26 -2.41 -15.13
C ILE A 243 16.55 -1.09 -15.84
N GLY A 244 15.50 -0.28 -16.04
CA GLY A 244 15.63 1.07 -16.57
C GLY A 244 15.92 1.15 -18.07
N ILE A 245 15.69 0.08 -18.83
CA ILE A 245 15.78 0.09 -20.30
C ILE A 245 14.81 1.10 -20.92
N LYS A 246 15.05 1.45 -22.18
CA LYS A 246 14.29 2.46 -22.91
C LYS A 246 12.78 2.17 -22.92
N GLU A 247 12.42 0.93 -23.17
CA GLU A 247 11.03 0.44 -23.22
C GLU A 247 10.28 0.67 -21.91
N HIS A 248 10.97 0.56 -20.76
CA HIS A 248 10.37 0.86 -19.45
C HIS A 248 10.06 2.34 -19.29
N LYS A 249 10.95 3.22 -19.77
CA LYS A 249 10.74 4.65 -19.72
C LYS A 249 9.59 5.06 -20.63
N GLU A 250 9.57 4.57 -21.86
CA GLU A 250 8.49 4.82 -22.83
C GLU A 250 7.12 4.32 -22.30
N ALA A 251 7.09 3.15 -21.66
CA ALA A 251 5.87 2.65 -21.04
C ALA A 251 5.41 3.54 -19.85
N SER A 252 6.34 4.00 -19.02
CA SER A 252 6.06 4.94 -17.93
C SER A 252 5.52 6.27 -18.44
N ASP A 253 6.16 6.84 -19.45
CA ASP A 253 5.76 8.13 -20.05
C ASP A 253 4.37 8.03 -20.69
N ARG A 254 4.10 6.94 -21.42
CA ARG A 254 2.79 6.68 -22.00
C ARG A 254 1.71 6.55 -20.91
N ILE A 255 1.96 5.75 -19.86
CA ILE A 255 1.01 5.56 -18.77
C ILE A 255 0.75 6.89 -18.06
N SER A 256 1.78 7.68 -17.79
CA SER A 256 1.64 8.99 -17.14
C SER A 256 0.83 9.94 -18.00
N THR A 257 1.03 9.95 -19.31
CA THR A 257 0.27 10.77 -20.26
C THR A 257 -1.20 10.34 -20.32
N GLU A 258 -1.46 9.03 -20.44
CA GLU A 258 -2.82 8.49 -20.52
C GLU A 258 -3.59 8.62 -19.17
N ALA A 259 -2.89 8.78 -18.05
CA ALA A 259 -3.50 8.97 -16.74
C ALA A 259 -3.98 10.41 -16.48
N ILE A 260 -3.53 11.36 -17.28
CA ILE A 260 -3.98 12.75 -17.15
C ILE A 260 -5.48 12.82 -17.47
N THR A 261 -6.25 13.30 -16.51
CA THR A 261 -7.70 13.39 -16.62
C THR A 261 -8.13 14.85 -16.52
N LEU A 262 -8.78 15.35 -17.56
CA LEU A 262 -9.37 16.68 -17.54
C LEU A 262 -10.66 16.65 -16.71
N VAL A 263 -10.60 17.16 -15.49
CA VAL A 263 -11.74 17.17 -14.56
C VAL A 263 -12.72 18.31 -14.86
N LYS A 264 -12.18 19.49 -15.26
CA LYS A 264 -12.97 20.69 -15.52
C LYS A 264 -12.23 21.64 -16.44
N ASP A 265 -12.88 22.10 -17.50
CA ASP A 265 -12.43 23.16 -18.40
C ASP A 265 -13.64 23.86 -19.06
N GLU A 266 -14.43 24.59 -18.25
CA GLU A 266 -15.65 25.26 -18.71
C GLU A 266 -15.40 26.36 -19.76
N LYS A 267 -14.18 26.91 -19.77
CA LYS A 267 -13.81 27.99 -20.68
C LYS A 267 -13.02 27.52 -21.93
N ASN A 268 -12.81 26.21 -22.08
CA ASN A 268 -11.97 25.61 -23.13
C ASN A 268 -10.58 26.25 -23.22
N LEU A 269 -9.91 26.37 -22.08
CA LEU A 269 -8.57 26.98 -21.97
C LEU A 269 -7.46 25.98 -22.31
N LEU A 270 -7.74 24.68 -22.36
CA LEU A 270 -6.76 23.64 -22.63
C LEU A 270 -6.92 23.09 -24.07
N PRO A 271 -5.80 22.86 -24.80
CA PRO A 271 -4.42 23.16 -24.40
C PRO A 271 -4.15 24.68 -24.32
N LEU A 272 -3.31 25.08 -23.37
CA LEU A 272 -2.93 26.49 -23.26
C LEU A 272 -2.18 26.94 -24.53
N ASP A 273 -2.71 27.94 -25.20
CA ASP A 273 -2.03 28.61 -26.33
C ASP A 273 -1.14 29.74 -25.78
N VAL A 274 0.09 29.35 -25.39
CA VAL A 274 1.06 30.29 -24.81
C VAL A 274 2.29 30.39 -25.66
N ASP A 275 2.70 31.63 -25.99
CA ASP A 275 3.99 31.88 -26.61
C ASP A 275 5.12 31.64 -25.58
N ILE A 276 6.25 31.10 -26.01
CA ILE A 276 7.44 30.93 -25.16
C ILE A 276 7.95 32.28 -24.60
N LYS A 277 7.46 33.38 -25.09
CA LYS A 277 7.74 34.75 -24.59
C LYS A 277 6.85 35.13 -23.40
N ASP A 278 5.73 34.41 -23.21
CA ASP A 278 4.80 34.71 -22.12
C ASP A 278 5.37 34.26 -20.78
N THR A 279 5.17 35.08 -19.75
CA THR A 279 5.55 34.70 -18.39
C THR A 279 4.43 33.93 -17.76
N LEU A 280 4.67 32.65 -17.44
CA LEU A 280 3.73 31.82 -16.71
C LEU A 280 3.91 31.98 -15.19
N TYR A 281 2.82 32.23 -14.49
CA TYR A 281 2.79 32.25 -13.04
C TYR A 281 2.34 30.88 -12.53
N VAL A 282 3.20 30.21 -11.76
CA VAL A 282 2.93 28.90 -11.16
C VAL A 282 2.79 29.07 -9.67
N PHE A 283 1.62 28.74 -9.14
CA PHE A 283 1.35 28.76 -7.71
C PHE A 283 1.51 27.34 -7.15
N ASP A 284 2.58 27.13 -6.40
CA ASP A 284 2.86 25.87 -5.73
C ASP A 284 2.30 25.96 -4.28
N ILE A 285 1.20 25.24 -4.03
CA ILE A 285 0.63 25.12 -2.69
C ILE A 285 1.31 23.90 -2.05
N TYR A 286 1.92 24.09 -0.88
CA TYR A 286 2.67 23.04 -0.18
C TYR A 286 2.25 22.92 1.28
N ASP A 287 2.40 21.73 1.83
CA ASP A 287 2.38 21.49 3.27
C ASP A 287 3.79 21.69 3.89
N GLN A 288 3.87 21.67 5.22
CA GLN A 288 5.14 21.90 5.93
C GLN A 288 6.21 20.85 5.63
N GLU A 289 5.83 19.61 5.27
CA GLU A 289 6.76 18.53 4.94
C GLU A 289 7.41 18.76 3.57
N HIS A 290 6.70 19.41 2.64
CA HIS A 290 7.12 19.62 1.26
C HIS A 290 7.60 21.04 0.94
N LYS A 291 7.87 21.85 1.94
CA LYS A 291 8.22 23.30 1.85
C LYS A 291 9.35 23.63 0.87
N HIS A 292 10.23 22.70 0.56
CA HIS A 292 11.42 22.94 -0.28
C HIS A 292 11.37 22.21 -1.63
N SER A 293 10.32 21.49 -1.93
CA SER A 293 10.16 20.82 -3.22
C SER A 293 9.47 21.78 -4.21
N LEU A 294 10.14 22.10 -5.30
CA LEU A 294 9.45 22.69 -6.45
C LEU A 294 8.53 21.63 -7.05
N SER A 295 7.31 22.01 -7.44
CA SER A 295 6.44 21.09 -8.16
C SER A 295 7.14 20.54 -9.41
N SER A 296 6.78 19.33 -9.80
CA SER A 296 7.28 18.72 -11.04
C SER A 296 6.90 19.56 -12.28
N ILE A 297 5.77 20.28 -12.22
CA ILE A 297 5.32 21.21 -13.26
C ILE A 297 6.29 22.38 -13.38
N SER A 298 6.60 23.08 -12.28
CA SER A 298 7.56 24.19 -12.27
C SER A 298 8.93 23.77 -12.77
N SER A 299 9.38 22.58 -12.38
CA SER A 299 10.67 22.02 -12.82
C SER A 299 10.68 21.70 -14.31
N SER A 300 9.60 21.15 -14.85
CA SER A 300 9.48 20.83 -16.28
C SER A 300 9.41 22.08 -17.13
N LEU A 301 8.59 23.06 -16.78
CA LEU A 301 8.47 24.32 -17.49
C LEU A 301 9.81 25.08 -17.56
N LYS A 302 10.59 25.07 -16.47
CA LYS A 302 11.96 25.62 -16.47
C LYS A 302 12.89 24.89 -17.45
N ARG A 303 12.84 23.56 -17.43
CA ARG A 303 13.64 22.73 -18.33
C ARG A 303 13.30 23.01 -19.80
N ASP A 304 12.03 23.22 -20.08
CA ASP A 304 11.52 23.51 -21.43
C ASP A 304 11.65 25.00 -21.81
N ARG A 305 12.36 25.78 -20.98
CA ARG A 305 12.73 27.21 -21.20
C ARG A 305 11.57 28.20 -21.21
N PHE A 306 10.42 27.82 -20.64
CA PHE A 306 9.37 28.80 -20.42
C PHE A 306 9.77 29.81 -19.34
N PRO A 307 9.54 31.13 -19.55
CA PRO A 307 9.72 32.12 -18.48
C PRO A 307 8.66 31.89 -17.41
N ILE A 308 9.07 31.34 -16.28
CA ILE A 308 8.14 31.10 -15.17
C ILE A 308 8.46 31.95 -13.94
N ARG A 309 7.42 32.33 -13.22
CA ARG A 309 7.49 32.85 -11.86
C ARG A 309 6.76 31.90 -10.93
N THR A 310 7.49 31.23 -10.06
CA THR A 310 6.91 30.33 -9.06
C THR A 310 6.62 31.10 -7.76
N ILE A 311 5.42 30.97 -7.26
CA ILE A 311 4.97 31.52 -5.99
C ILE A 311 4.58 30.35 -5.10
N GLN A 312 5.30 30.18 -3.99
CA GLN A 312 5.01 29.14 -3.02
C GLN A 312 4.06 29.66 -1.94
N ILE A 313 3.04 28.86 -1.62
CA ILE A 313 2.00 29.18 -0.66
C ILE A 313 1.85 28.02 0.31
N ASP A 314 1.92 28.31 1.61
CA ASP A 314 1.70 27.32 2.67
C ASP A 314 0.20 27.02 2.79
N GLU A 315 -0.17 25.74 2.76
CA GLU A 315 -1.58 25.35 2.86
C GLU A 315 -2.20 25.68 4.22
N SER A 316 -1.39 25.83 5.28
CA SER A 316 -1.86 26.26 6.61
C SER A 316 -2.39 27.70 6.62
N ASP A 317 -2.01 28.50 5.62
CA ASP A 317 -2.45 29.88 5.44
C ASP A 317 -3.78 29.99 4.66
N LYS A 318 -4.68 29.03 4.87
CA LYS A 318 -5.95 28.88 4.13
C LYS A 318 -6.78 30.16 4.06
N LYS A 319 -6.70 31.01 5.08
CA LYS A 319 -7.46 32.25 5.16
C LYS A 319 -6.92 33.34 4.24
N HIS A 320 -5.64 33.29 3.89
CA HIS A 320 -4.94 34.30 3.10
C HIS A 320 -4.44 33.81 1.76
N VAL A 321 -4.63 32.52 1.43
CA VAL A 321 -4.16 31.92 0.16
C VAL A 321 -4.71 32.71 -1.04
N LEU A 322 -6.02 32.99 -1.04
CA LEU A 322 -6.65 33.74 -2.13
C LEU A 322 -6.14 35.19 -2.21
N ASP A 323 -6.03 35.87 -1.06
CA ASP A 323 -5.52 37.25 -0.97
C ASP A 323 -4.03 37.30 -1.36
N ALA A 324 -3.24 36.29 -0.96
CA ALA A 324 -1.84 36.16 -1.34
C ALA A 324 -1.67 35.92 -2.84
N ILE A 325 -2.52 35.09 -3.43
CA ILE A 325 -2.56 34.86 -4.90
C ILE A 325 -2.93 36.16 -5.60
N LEU A 326 -4.06 36.79 -5.24
CA LEU A 326 -4.56 37.99 -5.88
C LEU A 326 -3.62 39.21 -5.68
N GLY A 327 -2.97 39.31 -4.52
CA GLY A 327 -2.00 40.38 -4.24
C GLY A 327 -0.66 40.25 -4.96
N LYS A 328 -0.33 39.05 -5.46
CA LYS A 328 0.93 38.79 -6.20
C LYS A 328 0.76 38.75 -7.70
N ILE A 329 -0.46 38.72 -8.21
CA ILE A 329 -0.76 38.82 -9.63
C ILE A 329 -0.60 40.29 -10.07
N PRO A 330 0.20 40.58 -11.09
CA PRO A 330 0.27 41.94 -11.66
C PRO A 330 -1.11 42.42 -12.11
N LYS A 331 -1.48 43.66 -11.77
CA LYS A 331 -2.81 44.26 -12.06
C LYS A 331 -3.16 44.35 -13.55
N ASN A 332 -2.20 44.12 -14.42
CA ASN A 332 -2.35 44.17 -15.89
C ASN A 332 -2.48 42.77 -16.53
N LEU A 333 -2.59 41.70 -15.74
CA LEU A 333 -2.89 40.35 -16.24
C LEU A 333 -4.40 40.13 -16.27
N SER A 334 -4.95 39.81 -17.43
CA SER A 334 -6.29 39.24 -17.57
C SER A 334 -6.26 37.78 -17.12
N LEU A 335 -7.13 37.41 -16.19
CA LEU A 335 -7.41 36.04 -15.79
C LEU A 335 -8.33 35.37 -16.83
#